data_4409fde36ba2a05b89e8fb80f32d4b17
#
_entry.id   4409fde36ba2a05b89e8fb80f32d4b17
#
_cell.length_a   1.000
_cell.length_b   1.000
_cell.length_c   1.000
_cell.angle_alpha   90.00
_cell.angle_beta   90.00
_cell.angle_gamma   90.00
#
_symmetry.space_group_name_H-M   'P 1'
#
loop_
_entity.id
_entity.type
_entity.pdbx_description
1 polymer ?
#
loop_
_entity_poly.entity_id
_entity_poly.type
_entity_poly.pdbx_seq_one_letter_code
_entity_poly.pdbx_strand_id
1 'polypeptide(L)'
;MPICNFKRTKTHDKRTRVFKLGVEKSAPFLTKINQDYNRGDIMKFTVNNQEWQLLFVNPSNGNLKRSDGSITIGMTDNNTKTVYINNKLNCALTDKVICHELTHVFAFEFDYSMDIETEEIVADFMSLYGRNIIYLLDDLVQVLKKAYIA
;
A
#
# COMPACT_ATOMS: atom_id res chain seq x y z
N MET A 1 16.40 -19.46 -3.99
CA MET A 1 15.43 -18.56 -3.34
C MET A 1 14.29 -18.35 -4.33
N PRO A 2 13.04 -18.61 -3.95
CA PRO A 2 11.94 -18.45 -4.90
C PRO A 2 11.72 -16.95 -5.13
N ILE A 3 11.93 -16.56 -6.36
CA ILE A 3 11.54 -15.27 -6.92
C ILE A 3 10.01 -15.27 -6.90
N CYS A 4 9.38 -14.24 -6.28
CA CYS A 4 7.96 -13.98 -6.48
C CYS A 4 7.73 -13.66 -7.95
N ASN A 5 7.73 -14.67 -8.79
CA ASN A 5 7.26 -14.55 -10.16
C ASN A 5 5.75 -14.43 -10.09
N PHE A 6 5.23 -13.23 -10.26
CA PHE A 6 3.89 -13.00 -10.75
C PHE A 6 3.80 -13.61 -12.18
N LYS A 7 3.81 -14.94 -12.27
CA LYS A 7 3.35 -15.60 -13.47
C LYS A 7 1.87 -15.27 -13.57
N ARG A 8 1.52 -14.38 -14.51
CA ARG A 8 0.19 -14.36 -15.08
C ARG A 8 -0.09 -15.77 -15.59
N THR A 9 -0.70 -16.59 -14.76
CA THR A 9 -1.39 -17.76 -15.28
C THR A 9 -2.55 -17.21 -16.10
N LYS A 10 -2.46 -17.40 -17.41
CA LYS A 10 -3.59 -17.24 -18.32
C LYS A 10 -4.59 -18.36 -17.98
N THR A 11 -5.33 -18.21 -16.92
CA THR A 11 -6.58 -18.89 -16.78
C THR A 11 -7.60 -18.02 -17.50
N HIS A 12 -8.20 -18.56 -18.52
CA HIS A 12 -9.38 -18.01 -19.19
C HIS A 12 -10.55 -18.00 -18.19
N ASP A 13 -10.48 -17.13 -17.19
CA ASP A 13 -11.65 -16.72 -16.44
C ASP A 13 -12.09 -15.36 -17.01
N LYS A 14 -13.28 -15.38 -17.62
CA LYS A 14 -13.92 -14.23 -18.25
C LYS A 14 -14.30 -13.10 -17.26
N ARG A 15 -13.69 -13.02 -16.08
CA ARG A 15 -13.93 -12.02 -15.04
C ARG A 15 -12.79 -11.04 -14.81
N THR A 16 -11.68 -11.16 -15.54
CA THR A 16 -10.67 -10.10 -15.54
C THR A 16 -11.06 -9.02 -16.55
N ARG A 17 -12.18 -8.37 -16.30
CA ARG A 17 -12.38 -7.03 -16.85
C ARG A 17 -11.41 -6.13 -16.09
N VAL A 18 -10.33 -5.79 -16.75
CA VAL A 18 -9.57 -4.59 -16.46
C VAL A 18 -10.58 -3.44 -16.41
N PHE A 19 -10.99 -3.04 -15.21
CA PHE A 19 -11.71 -1.82 -15.01
C PHE A 19 -10.78 -0.68 -15.41
N LYS A 20 -10.85 -0.22 -16.63
CA LYS A 20 -10.64 1.19 -16.91
C LYS A 20 -11.75 1.91 -16.14
N LEU A 21 -11.49 2.20 -14.87
CA LEU A 21 -12.19 3.25 -14.18
C LEU A 21 -11.94 4.51 -14.98
N GLY A 22 -12.95 4.90 -15.77
CA GLY A 22 -13.08 6.25 -16.27
C GLY A 22 -13.38 7.18 -15.09
N VAL A 23 -12.44 7.31 -14.18
CA VAL A 23 -12.38 8.34 -13.16
C VAL A 23 -11.35 9.35 -13.63
N GLU A 24 -11.54 9.83 -14.83
CA GLU A 24 -11.05 11.14 -15.20
C GLU A 24 -11.95 12.14 -14.49
N LYS A 25 -11.36 12.90 -13.59
CA LYS A 25 -11.89 14.07 -12.86
C LYS A 25 -12.56 13.75 -11.53
N SER A 26 -11.76 13.41 -10.51
CA SER A 26 -11.91 13.93 -9.14
C SER A 26 -11.21 13.12 -8.05
N ALA A 27 -10.16 12.40 -8.35
CA ALA A 27 -9.31 11.86 -7.30
C ALA A 27 -7.93 12.52 -7.37
N PRO A 28 -7.68 13.59 -6.59
CA PRO A 28 -6.35 14.20 -6.51
C PRO A 28 -5.32 13.28 -5.81
N PHE A 29 -5.69 12.04 -5.53
CA PHE A 29 -4.97 11.16 -4.63
C PHE A 29 -4.15 10.05 -5.32
N LEU A 30 -4.40 9.76 -6.60
CA LEU A 30 -3.74 8.65 -7.28
C LEU A 30 -2.75 9.14 -8.31
N THR A 31 -1.52 8.93 -8.01
CA THR A 31 -0.40 9.29 -8.82
C THR A 31 0.24 8.12 -9.52
N LYS A 32 1.02 8.47 -10.52
CA LYS A 32 1.77 7.57 -11.39
C LYS A 32 2.72 6.71 -10.57
N ILE A 33 2.42 5.42 -10.46
CA ILE A 33 3.39 4.41 -10.04
C ILE A 33 4.19 4.03 -11.28
N ASN A 34 5.51 4.15 -11.24
CA ASN A 34 6.36 3.63 -12.29
C ASN A 34 6.15 2.12 -12.41
N GLN A 35 5.72 1.65 -13.61
CA GLN A 35 5.33 0.26 -13.83
C GLN A 35 6.51 -0.70 -14.01
N ASP A 36 7.72 -0.19 -14.20
CA ASP A 36 8.93 -0.98 -14.39
C ASP A 36 9.70 -1.11 -13.07
N TYR A 37 9.27 -2.05 -12.22
CA TYR A 37 9.89 -2.32 -10.93
C TYR A 37 10.78 -3.56 -10.99
N ASN A 38 12.08 -3.38 -10.68
CA ASN A 38 13.00 -4.44 -10.30
C ASN A 38 13.26 -4.40 -8.78
N ARG A 39 13.37 -5.56 -8.14
CA ARG A 39 13.65 -5.66 -6.70
C ARG A 39 15.00 -5.00 -6.40
N GLY A 40 14.98 -3.80 -5.86
CA GLY A 40 16.15 -2.93 -5.63
C GLY A 40 15.94 -1.51 -6.12
N ASP A 41 14.90 -1.28 -6.93
CA ASP A 41 14.55 0.05 -7.42
C ASP A 41 13.74 0.82 -6.37
N ILE A 42 13.86 2.14 -6.40
CA ILE A 42 13.07 3.05 -5.60
C ILE A 42 11.69 3.17 -6.25
N MET A 43 10.65 2.80 -5.51
CA MET A 43 9.29 3.00 -5.94
C MET A 43 8.83 4.39 -5.49
N LYS A 44 8.49 5.28 -6.42
CA LYS A 44 7.96 6.61 -6.12
C LYS A 44 6.45 6.63 -6.26
N PHE A 45 5.80 7.29 -5.34
CA PHE A 45 4.34 7.51 -5.35
C PHE A 45 4.04 8.88 -4.73
N THR A 46 2.82 9.36 -4.89
CA THR A 46 2.43 10.66 -4.35
C THR A 46 1.16 10.49 -3.52
N VAL A 47 1.10 11.15 -2.38
CA VAL A 47 -0.09 11.28 -1.56
C VAL A 47 -0.27 12.77 -1.26
N ASN A 48 -1.47 13.29 -1.45
CA ASN A 48 -1.80 14.70 -1.21
C ASN A 48 -0.79 15.70 -1.82
N ASN A 49 -0.38 15.45 -3.08
CA ASN A 49 0.65 16.22 -3.82
C ASN A 49 2.08 16.16 -3.24
N GLN A 50 2.30 15.36 -2.21
CA GLN A 50 3.64 15.13 -1.66
C GLN A 50 4.24 13.85 -2.25
N GLU A 51 5.45 13.94 -2.82
CA GLU A 51 6.18 12.76 -3.31
C GLU A 51 6.75 11.96 -2.14
N TRP A 52 6.50 10.67 -2.17
CA TRP A 52 7.04 9.66 -1.27
C TRP A 52 7.80 8.61 -2.06
N GLN A 53 8.65 7.88 -1.36
CA GLN A 53 9.36 6.73 -1.93
C GLN A 53 9.23 5.50 -1.02
N LEU A 54 9.18 4.32 -1.64
CA LEU A 54 9.20 3.04 -0.96
C LEU A 54 10.48 2.29 -1.33
N LEU A 55 11.19 1.83 -0.32
CA LEU A 55 12.48 1.17 -0.42
C LEU A 55 12.46 -0.19 0.27
N PHE A 56 12.90 -1.23 -0.43
CA PHE A 56 13.16 -2.52 0.19
C PHE A 56 14.60 -2.56 0.70
N VAL A 57 14.76 -2.70 2.01
CA VAL A 57 16.05 -2.64 2.68
C VAL A 57 16.39 -3.93 3.43
N ASN A 58 17.68 -4.19 3.58
CA ASN A 58 18.13 -5.26 4.46
C ASN A 58 17.93 -4.82 5.93
N PRO A 59 17.31 -5.63 6.79
CA PRO A 59 17.10 -5.28 8.20
C PRO A 59 18.39 -4.94 8.95
N SER A 60 19.54 -5.41 8.47
CA SER A 60 20.86 -5.09 9.07
C SER A 60 21.37 -3.68 8.75
N ASN A 61 20.71 -2.93 7.85
CA ASN A 61 21.19 -1.61 7.39
C ASN A 61 20.83 -0.44 8.32
N GLY A 62 20.22 -0.69 9.45
CA GLY A 62 19.88 0.36 10.42
C GLY A 62 18.59 1.13 10.13
N ASN A 63 18.09 1.17 8.88
CA ASN A 63 16.88 1.89 8.51
C ASN A 63 15.59 1.30 9.12
N LEU A 64 15.65 0.07 9.62
CA LEU A 64 14.56 -0.61 10.32
C LEU A 64 14.84 -0.73 11.82
N LYS A 65 15.77 0.05 12.35
CA LYS A 65 16.09 0.05 13.77
C LYS A 65 15.34 1.17 14.48
N ARG A 66 14.55 0.81 15.47
CA ARG A 66 13.85 1.77 16.34
C ARG A 66 14.82 2.43 17.33
N SER A 67 14.37 3.51 17.97
CA SER A 67 15.14 4.24 18.98
C SER A 67 15.52 3.38 20.20
N ASP A 68 14.73 2.36 20.53
CA ASP A 68 14.99 1.39 21.60
C ASP A 68 15.97 0.28 21.19
N GLY A 69 16.43 0.29 19.93
CA GLY A 69 17.34 -0.70 19.37
C GLY A 69 16.67 -1.93 18.79
N SER A 70 15.36 -2.09 18.91
CA SER A 70 14.60 -3.17 18.29
C SER A 70 14.57 -3.01 16.75
N ILE A 71 14.38 -4.13 16.04
CA ILE A 71 14.26 -4.14 14.58
C ILE A 71 12.80 -4.34 14.21
N THR A 72 12.27 -3.43 13.38
CA THR A 72 10.93 -3.55 12.80
C THR A 72 10.99 -4.16 11.39
N ILE A 73 9.83 -4.57 10.87
CA ILE A 73 9.69 -5.12 9.51
C ILE A 73 9.28 -4.09 8.45
N GLY A 74 8.77 -2.96 8.89
CA GLY A 74 8.48 -1.76 8.11
C GLY A 74 8.73 -0.51 8.94
N MET A 75 8.91 0.63 8.31
CA MET A 75 9.06 1.93 8.96
C MET A 75 8.69 3.05 8.00
N THR A 76 7.86 3.97 8.45
CA THR A 76 7.52 5.20 7.74
C THR A 76 8.27 6.38 8.35
N ASP A 77 9.11 7.03 7.56
CA ASP A 77 9.85 8.23 7.96
C ASP A 77 9.25 9.46 7.28
N ASN A 78 8.51 10.24 8.06
CA ASN A 78 7.88 11.48 7.58
C ASN A 78 8.89 12.57 7.22
N ASN A 79 10.09 12.59 7.82
CA ASN A 79 11.10 13.62 7.55
C ASN A 79 11.72 13.44 6.16
N THR A 80 11.98 12.21 5.77
CA THR A 80 12.57 11.87 4.47
C THR A 80 11.53 11.46 3.43
N LYS A 81 10.23 11.43 3.80
CA LYS A 81 9.13 10.95 2.96
C LYS A 81 9.42 9.57 2.37
N THR A 82 9.87 8.68 3.24
CA THR A 82 10.33 7.35 2.82
C THR A 82 9.68 6.25 3.66
N VAL A 83 9.19 5.24 2.95
CA VAL A 83 8.71 3.99 3.54
C VAL A 83 9.78 2.91 3.33
N TYR A 84 10.29 2.36 4.41
CA TYR A 84 11.25 1.26 4.41
C TYR A 84 10.57 -0.06 4.68
N ILE A 85 10.82 -1.06 3.84
CA ILE A 85 10.26 -2.40 3.97
C ILE A 85 11.40 -3.42 4.02
N ASN A 86 11.32 -4.37 4.93
CA ASN A 86 12.27 -5.47 5.02
C ASN A 86 12.21 -6.34 3.75
N ASN A 87 13.32 -6.45 3.04
CA ASN A 87 13.42 -7.18 1.78
C ASN A 87 13.42 -8.73 1.92
N LYS A 88 13.40 -9.25 3.15
CA LYS A 88 13.38 -10.69 3.43
C LYS A 88 11.99 -11.23 3.73
N LEU A 89 10.95 -10.40 3.68
CA LEU A 89 9.57 -10.83 3.90
C LEU A 89 9.06 -11.69 2.74
N ASN A 90 8.16 -12.62 3.04
CA ASN A 90 7.39 -13.31 2.00
C ASN A 90 6.32 -12.37 1.42
N CYS A 91 5.78 -12.72 0.25
CA CYS A 91 4.84 -11.85 -0.47
C CYS A 91 3.61 -11.48 0.36
N ALA A 92 3.01 -12.44 1.06
CA ALA A 92 1.78 -12.20 1.83
C ALA A 92 2.00 -11.24 3.00
N LEU A 93 3.17 -11.33 3.66
CA LEU A 93 3.52 -10.42 4.75
C LEU A 93 3.95 -9.06 4.21
N THR A 94 4.65 -9.02 3.07
CA THR A 94 5.03 -7.78 2.41
C THR A 94 3.82 -6.90 2.11
N ASP A 95 2.75 -7.47 1.55
CA ASP A 95 1.51 -6.75 1.25
C ASP A 95 0.90 -6.12 2.50
N LYS A 96 0.87 -6.86 3.61
CA LYS A 96 0.34 -6.37 4.89
C LYS A 96 1.18 -5.23 5.46
N VAL A 97 2.51 -5.40 5.44
CA VAL A 97 3.43 -4.38 5.96
C VAL A 97 3.35 -3.11 5.11
N ILE A 98 3.31 -3.21 3.79
CA ILE A 98 3.12 -2.04 2.94
C ILE A 98 1.80 -1.33 3.26
N CYS A 99 0.70 -2.07 3.44
CA CYS A 99 -0.58 -1.47 3.79
C CYS A 99 -0.56 -0.77 5.15
N HIS A 100 0.11 -1.36 6.15
CA HIS A 100 0.34 -0.76 7.46
C HIS A 100 1.10 0.58 7.32
N GLU A 101 2.25 0.56 6.67
CA GLU A 101 3.09 1.76 6.50
C GLU A 101 2.39 2.85 5.66
N LEU A 102 1.64 2.48 4.63
CA LEU A 102 0.85 3.44 3.87
C LEU A 102 -0.24 4.11 4.72
N THR A 103 -0.77 3.44 5.73
CA THR A 103 -1.73 4.07 6.65
C THR A 103 -1.08 5.22 7.41
N HIS A 104 0.15 5.05 7.89
CA HIS A 104 0.93 6.16 8.48
C HIS A 104 1.19 7.28 7.50
N VAL A 105 1.57 6.97 6.25
CA VAL A 105 1.75 7.99 5.20
C VAL A 105 0.49 8.83 5.03
N PHE A 106 -0.69 8.21 4.96
CA PHE A 106 -1.96 8.93 4.84
C PHE A 106 -2.27 9.75 6.08
N ALA A 107 -2.02 9.24 7.28
CA ALA A 107 -2.19 10.00 8.51
C ALA A 107 -1.33 11.27 8.51
N PHE A 108 -0.06 11.17 8.12
CA PHE A 108 0.83 12.34 8.01
C PHE A 108 0.40 13.34 6.94
N GLU A 109 0.03 12.89 5.74
CA GLU A 109 -0.26 13.79 4.62
C GLU A 109 -1.63 14.48 4.74
N PHE A 110 -2.55 13.90 5.50
CA PHE A 110 -3.86 14.50 5.75
C PHE A 110 -3.98 15.11 7.15
N ASP A 111 -2.85 15.23 7.85
CA ASP A 111 -2.79 15.83 9.20
C ASP A 111 -3.83 15.20 10.16
N TYR A 112 -3.98 13.87 10.03
CA TYR A 112 -4.93 13.13 10.86
C TYR A 112 -4.27 12.80 12.20
N SER A 113 -4.45 13.71 13.17
CA SER A 113 -3.82 13.61 14.47
C SER A 113 -4.47 12.50 15.32
N MET A 114 -3.70 11.44 15.53
CA MET A 114 -4.01 10.36 16.48
C MET A 114 -2.84 10.22 17.46
N ASP A 115 -3.13 9.72 18.68
CA ASP A 115 -2.05 9.22 19.51
C ASP A 115 -1.43 7.96 18.89
N ILE A 116 -0.18 7.68 19.24
CA ILE A 116 0.59 6.60 18.61
C ILE A 116 -0.06 5.23 18.74
N GLU A 117 -0.73 4.96 19.87
CA GLU A 117 -1.40 3.66 20.12
C GLU A 117 -2.61 3.51 19.20
N THR A 118 -3.39 4.56 19.05
CA THR A 118 -4.55 4.59 18.14
C THR A 118 -4.10 4.47 16.69
N GLU A 119 -3.05 5.16 16.30
CA GLU A 119 -2.50 5.10 14.93
C GLU A 119 -2.03 3.68 14.58
N GLU A 120 -1.31 3.01 15.47
CA GLU A 120 -0.88 1.62 15.29
C GLU A 120 -2.07 0.66 15.17
N ILE A 121 -3.12 0.83 16.00
CA ILE A 121 -4.34 0.01 15.91
C ILE A 121 -5.02 0.19 14.55
N VAL A 122 -5.12 1.41 14.05
CA VAL A 122 -5.71 1.70 12.74
C VAL A 122 -4.85 1.10 11.62
N ALA A 123 -3.54 1.24 11.68
CA ALA A 123 -2.62 0.68 10.70
C ALA A 123 -2.69 -0.85 10.66
N ASP A 124 -2.73 -1.51 11.82
CA ASP A 124 -2.91 -2.95 11.91
C ASP A 124 -4.25 -3.41 11.33
N PHE A 125 -5.34 -2.72 11.69
CA PHE A 125 -6.67 -3.02 11.16
C PHE A 125 -6.69 -2.90 9.62
N MET A 126 -6.14 -1.84 9.08
CA MET A 126 -6.05 -1.62 7.63
C MET A 126 -5.19 -2.68 6.95
N SER A 127 -4.09 -3.10 7.57
CA SER A 127 -3.22 -4.15 7.04
C SER A 127 -3.91 -5.51 6.92
N LEU A 128 -4.83 -5.80 7.84
CA LEU A 128 -5.57 -7.07 7.90
C LEU A 128 -6.83 -7.06 7.03
N TYR A 129 -7.58 -5.97 7.03
CA TYR A 129 -8.94 -5.93 6.51
C TYR A 129 -9.18 -4.88 5.43
N GLY A 130 -8.32 -3.87 5.31
CA GLY A 130 -8.55 -2.73 4.42
C GLY A 130 -8.84 -3.15 2.98
N ARG A 131 -8.07 -4.08 2.42
CA ARG A 131 -8.30 -4.60 1.06
C ARG A 131 -9.66 -5.30 0.93
N ASN A 132 -10.06 -6.08 1.93
CA ASN A 132 -11.36 -6.78 1.93
C ASN A 132 -12.53 -5.78 2.00
N ILE A 133 -12.38 -4.70 2.78
CA ILE A 133 -13.37 -3.62 2.88
C ILE A 133 -13.55 -2.95 1.53
N ILE A 134 -12.45 -2.62 0.84
CA ILE A 134 -12.51 -1.97 -0.48
C ILE A 134 -13.15 -2.90 -1.52
N TYR A 135 -12.79 -4.17 -1.57
CA TYR A 135 -13.40 -5.14 -2.50
C TYR A 135 -14.90 -5.30 -2.25
N LEU A 136 -15.30 -5.43 -0.99
CA LEU A 136 -16.72 -5.50 -0.64
C LEU A 136 -17.47 -4.21 -1.03
N LEU A 137 -16.86 -3.05 -0.80
CA LEU A 137 -17.43 -1.77 -1.22
C LEU A 137 -17.62 -1.72 -2.74
N ASP A 138 -16.62 -2.13 -3.51
CA ASP A 138 -16.70 -2.17 -4.96
C ASP A 138 -17.84 -3.07 -5.45
N ASP A 139 -17.99 -4.25 -4.86
CA ASP A 139 -19.09 -5.18 -5.18
C ASP A 139 -20.45 -4.58 -4.87
N LEU A 140 -20.63 -3.96 -3.70
CA LEU A 140 -21.88 -3.32 -3.29
C LEU A 140 -22.23 -2.14 -4.22
N VAL A 141 -21.26 -1.31 -4.55
CA VAL A 141 -21.45 -0.17 -5.48
C VAL A 141 -21.85 -0.66 -6.87
N GLN A 142 -21.32 -1.80 -7.34
CA GLN A 142 -21.72 -2.39 -8.61
C GLN A 142 -23.20 -2.83 -8.60
N VAL A 143 -23.66 -3.42 -7.48
CA VAL A 143 -25.09 -3.80 -7.33
C VAL A 143 -25.99 -2.57 -7.33
N LEU A 144 -25.61 -1.53 -6.58
CA LEU A 144 -26.37 -0.27 -6.52
C LEU A 144 -26.46 0.41 -7.88
N LYS A 145 -25.37 0.50 -8.63
CA LYS A 145 -25.37 1.08 -9.98
C LYS A 145 -26.34 0.35 -10.93
N LYS A 146 -26.41 -0.97 -10.84
CA LYS A 146 -27.38 -1.74 -11.65
C LYS A 146 -28.83 -1.46 -11.27
N ALA A 147 -29.09 -1.27 -9.98
CA ALA A 147 -30.44 -0.96 -9.49
C ALA A 147 -30.94 0.44 -9.88
N TYR A 148 -30.01 1.41 -10.09
CA TYR A 148 -30.39 2.78 -10.52
C TYR A 148 -30.57 2.92 -12.04
N ILE A 149 -30.17 1.93 -12.83
CA ILE A 149 -30.26 1.96 -14.30
C ILE A 149 -31.46 1.12 -14.80
N ALA A 150 -32.04 0.31 -13.93
CA ALA A 150 -33.23 -0.51 -14.22
C ALA A 150 -34.51 0.24 -13.89
#